data_71055c203189671f89a574f71ced9bcd
#
_entry.id   71055c203189671f89a574f71ced9bcd
#
_cell.length_a   1.000
_cell.length_b   1.000
_cell.length_c   1.000
_cell.angle_alpha   90.00
_cell.angle_beta   90.00
_cell.angle_gamma   90.00
#
_symmetry.space_group_name_H-M   'P 1'
#
loop_
_entity.id
_entity.type
_entity.pdbx_description
1 polymer ?
#
loop_
_entity_poly.entity_id
_entity_poly.type
_entity_poly.pdbx_seq_one_letter_code
_entity_poly.pdbx_strand_id
1 'polypeptide(L)'
;MIRLNTDKGTIAVDSDVYTSIAGYAATNCFGVKGMAFRSMTDGLVHLLRKEAMGKGVRVTFHDGNAISIDLHIIIDKGVNICAIGNSIISEVRYFVTKSTGTEGRAVNVFVDSITT
;
A
#
# COMPACT_ATOMS: atom_id res chain seq x y z
N MET A 1 3.59 6.85 -13.75
CA MET A 1 3.94 5.55 -14.37
C MET A 1 5.45 5.37 -14.37
N ILE A 2 5.92 4.24 -13.95
CA ILE A 2 7.36 3.89 -13.98
C ILE A 2 7.67 3.21 -15.32
N ARG A 3 8.76 3.62 -15.97
CA ARG A 3 9.19 3.05 -17.24
C ARG A 3 10.59 2.46 -17.09
N LEU A 4 10.75 1.21 -17.50
CA LEU A 4 12.01 0.49 -17.50
C LEU A 4 12.41 0.24 -18.96
N ASN A 5 13.53 0.83 -19.38
CA ASN A 5 14.01 0.71 -20.75
C ASN A 5 14.95 -0.49 -20.85
N THR A 6 14.69 -1.36 -21.82
CA THR A 6 15.53 -2.51 -22.13
C THR A 6 16.07 -2.39 -23.56
N ASP A 7 17.00 -3.26 -23.94
CA ASP A 7 17.56 -3.30 -25.29
C ASP A 7 16.49 -3.53 -26.35
N LYS A 8 15.40 -4.23 -25.98
CA LYS A 8 14.39 -4.68 -26.93
C LYS A 8 13.07 -3.91 -26.82
N GLY A 9 12.96 -2.99 -25.88
CA GLY A 9 11.74 -2.24 -25.70
C GLY A 9 11.62 -1.62 -24.31
N THR A 10 10.40 -1.23 -23.96
CA THR A 10 10.10 -0.56 -22.70
C THR A 10 9.06 -1.35 -21.92
N ILE A 11 9.29 -1.50 -20.62
CA ILE A 11 8.31 -2.03 -19.68
C ILE A 11 7.75 -0.84 -18.90
N ALA A 12 6.44 -0.60 -19.00
CA ALA A 12 5.79 0.49 -18.28
C ALA A 12 4.85 -0.08 -17.23
N VAL A 13 4.98 0.40 -16.00
CA VAL A 13 4.20 -0.10 -14.85
C VAL A 13 3.32 1.02 -14.33
N ASP A 14 2.01 0.82 -14.38
CA ASP A 14 1.02 1.80 -13.94
C ASP A 14 0.87 1.80 -12.41
N SER A 15 0.33 2.91 -11.87
CA SER A 15 0.08 3.07 -10.44
C SER A 15 -0.81 1.96 -9.87
N ASP A 16 -1.77 1.46 -10.66
CA ASP A 16 -2.68 0.39 -10.20
C ASP A 16 -1.95 -0.90 -9.84
N VAL A 17 -0.83 -1.18 -10.48
CA VAL A 17 -0.01 -2.35 -10.15
C VAL A 17 0.56 -2.18 -8.75
N TYR A 18 1.11 -1.01 -8.44
CA TYR A 18 1.68 -0.74 -7.12
C TYR A 18 0.62 -0.73 -6.03
N THR A 19 -0.54 -0.13 -6.29
CA THR A 19 -1.62 -0.12 -5.30
C THR A 19 -2.13 -1.52 -5.01
N SER A 20 -2.21 -2.38 -6.01
CA SER A 20 -2.63 -3.77 -5.83
C SER A 20 -1.61 -4.57 -5.02
N ILE A 21 -0.32 -4.45 -5.37
CA ILE A 21 0.75 -5.15 -4.65
C ILE A 21 0.80 -4.70 -3.19
N ALA A 22 0.78 -3.39 -2.98
CA ALA A 22 0.87 -2.82 -1.63
C ALA A 22 -0.34 -3.17 -0.76
N GLY A 23 -1.55 -3.08 -1.32
CA GLY A 23 -2.76 -3.45 -0.61
C GLY A 23 -2.79 -4.92 -0.23
N TYR A 24 -2.38 -5.79 -1.16
CA TYR A 24 -2.29 -7.23 -0.90
C TYR A 24 -1.27 -7.53 0.20
N ALA A 25 -0.08 -6.95 0.11
CA ALA A 25 0.97 -7.18 1.11
C ALA A 25 0.53 -6.71 2.49
N ALA A 26 -0.09 -5.53 2.58
CA ALA A 26 -0.55 -4.98 3.84
C ALA A 26 -1.65 -5.84 4.47
N THR A 27 -2.62 -6.30 3.69
CA THR A 27 -3.74 -7.09 4.21
C THR A 27 -3.33 -8.48 4.66
N ASN A 28 -2.19 -8.98 4.21
CA ASN A 28 -1.66 -10.26 4.68
C ASN A 28 -0.87 -10.16 5.98
N CYS A 29 -0.61 -8.97 6.49
CA CYS A 29 0.07 -8.79 7.77
C CYS A 29 -0.88 -9.12 8.92
N PHE A 30 -0.35 -9.78 9.95
CA PHE A 30 -1.11 -10.11 11.15
C PHE A 30 -1.63 -8.83 11.82
N GLY A 31 -2.89 -8.86 12.24
CA GLY A 31 -3.50 -7.74 12.94
C GLY A 31 -4.15 -6.69 12.05
N VAL A 32 -3.99 -6.80 10.74
CA VAL A 32 -4.65 -5.89 9.79
C VAL A 32 -6.01 -6.48 9.42
N LYS A 33 -7.07 -5.73 9.72
CA LYS A 33 -8.44 -6.09 9.33
C LYS A 33 -8.63 -5.92 7.84
N GLY A 34 -8.09 -4.84 7.28
CA GLY A 34 -8.16 -4.54 5.87
C GLY A 34 -7.77 -3.11 5.58
N MET A 35 -7.95 -2.71 4.32
CA MET A 35 -7.67 -1.36 3.88
C MET A 35 -8.85 -0.46 4.20
N ALA A 36 -8.56 0.83 4.39
CA ALA A 36 -9.54 1.82 4.78
C ALA A 36 -9.70 2.92 3.73
N PHE A 37 -10.87 3.49 3.68
CA PHE A 37 -11.18 4.64 2.85
C PHE A 37 -12.09 5.57 3.63
N ARG A 38 -11.73 6.86 3.68
CA ARG A 38 -12.58 7.88 4.31
C ARG A 38 -13.42 8.55 3.24
N SER A 39 -14.74 8.44 3.39
CA SER A 39 -15.68 9.07 2.45
C SER A 39 -15.59 10.59 2.54
N MET A 40 -15.49 11.24 1.38
CA MET A 40 -15.52 12.70 1.31
C MET A 40 -16.92 13.25 1.61
N THR A 41 -17.95 12.41 1.42
CA THR A 41 -19.36 12.81 1.60
C THR A 41 -19.75 12.83 3.06
N ASP A 42 -19.46 11.76 3.81
CA ASP A 42 -19.90 11.60 5.20
C ASP A 42 -18.76 11.65 6.22
N GLY A 43 -17.50 11.70 5.75
CA GLY A 43 -16.33 11.72 6.61
C GLY A 43 -16.07 10.42 7.38
N LEU A 44 -16.86 9.38 7.13
CA LEU A 44 -16.74 8.11 7.83
C LEU A 44 -15.64 7.24 7.23
N VAL A 45 -15.00 6.44 8.07
CA VAL A 45 -14.01 5.45 7.65
C VAL A 45 -14.74 4.17 7.27
N HIS A 46 -14.48 3.69 6.06
CA HIS A 46 -15.07 2.46 5.53
C HIS A 46 -14.01 1.40 5.33
N LEU A 47 -14.33 0.15 5.69
CA LEU A 47 -13.51 -1.01 5.36
C LEU A 47 -13.70 -1.34 3.88
N LEU A 48 -12.61 -1.36 3.13
CA LEU A 48 -12.66 -1.66 1.70
C LEU A 48 -12.78 -3.16 1.46
N ARG A 49 -13.58 -3.53 0.48
CA ARG A 49 -13.65 -4.89 -0.01
C ARG A 49 -12.36 -5.23 -0.73
N LYS A 50 -12.07 -6.52 -0.86
CA LYS A 50 -10.84 -7.00 -1.48
C LYS A 50 -10.63 -6.43 -2.89
N GLU A 51 -11.67 -6.38 -3.70
CA GLU A 51 -11.61 -5.87 -5.08
C GLU A 51 -11.42 -4.35 -5.15
N ALA A 52 -11.62 -3.64 -4.03
CA ALA A 52 -11.48 -2.18 -3.97
C ALA A 52 -10.34 -1.73 -3.06
N MET A 53 -9.52 -2.65 -2.58
CA MET A 53 -8.49 -2.32 -1.56
C MET A 53 -7.46 -1.32 -2.04
N GLY A 54 -7.24 -1.22 -3.35
CA GLY A 54 -6.32 -0.22 -3.92
C GLY A 54 -6.73 1.22 -3.65
N LYS A 55 -8.01 1.47 -3.32
CA LYS A 55 -8.47 2.81 -2.95
C LYS A 55 -7.92 3.28 -1.60
N GLY A 56 -7.40 2.37 -0.78
CA GLY A 56 -6.73 2.70 0.47
C GLY A 56 -5.25 2.95 0.31
N VAL A 57 -4.74 2.93 -0.91
CA VAL A 57 -3.31 3.09 -1.21
C VAL A 57 -3.12 4.28 -2.13
N ARG A 58 -2.19 5.16 -1.75
CA ARG A 58 -1.77 6.27 -2.62
C ARG A 58 -0.31 6.06 -3.00
N VAL A 59 -0.02 6.14 -4.30
CA VAL A 59 1.34 6.02 -4.83
C VAL A 59 1.78 7.36 -5.38
N THR A 60 2.97 7.80 -4.98
CA THR A 60 3.59 9.01 -5.51
C THR A 60 4.87 8.60 -6.25
N PHE A 61 4.97 9.00 -7.52
CA PHE A 61 6.15 8.70 -8.33
C PHE A 61 7.22 9.76 -8.11
N HIS A 62 8.47 9.32 -7.97
CA HIS A 62 9.63 10.19 -7.82
C HIS A 62 10.61 9.96 -8.97
N ASP A 63 11.53 10.90 -9.14
CA ASP A 63 12.61 10.76 -10.11
C ASP A 63 13.49 9.54 -9.78
N GLY A 64 14.10 8.96 -10.79
CA GLY A 64 14.98 7.81 -10.60
C GLY A 64 14.24 6.48 -10.42
N ASN A 65 13.00 6.40 -10.91
CA ASN A 65 12.18 5.19 -10.83
C ASN A 65 11.96 4.73 -9.39
N ALA A 66 11.70 5.68 -8.49
CA ALA A 66 11.37 5.41 -7.10
C ALA A 66 9.92 5.83 -6.82
N ILE A 67 9.33 5.23 -5.80
CA ILE A 67 7.96 5.56 -5.38
C ILE A 67 7.88 5.73 -3.88
N SER A 68 6.88 6.48 -3.45
CA SER A 68 6.42 6.51 -2.06
C SER A 68 5.00 5.99 -2.01
N ILE A 69 4.67 5.27 -0.96
CA ILE A 69 3.37 4.62 -0.80
C ILE A 69 2.77 5.03 0.52
N ASP A 70 1.53 5.49 0.49
CA ASP A 70 0.73 5.76 1.68
C ASP A 70 -0.37 4.71 1.77
N LEU A 71 -0.47 4.06 2.92
CA LEU A 71 -1.44 3.00 3.16
C LEU A 71 -2.39 3.40 4.29
N HIS A 72 -3.68 3.29 4.05
CA HIS A 72 -4.71 3.52 5.06
C HIS A 72 -5.29 2.17 5.46
N ILE A 73 -5.24 1.84 6.74
CA ILE A 73 -5.64 0.53 7.24
C ILE A 73 -6.58 0.62 8.43
N ILE A 74 -7.29 -0.49 8.65
CA ILE A 74 -8.05 -0.75 9.86
C ILE A 74 -7.39 -1.94 10.54
N ILE A 75 -7.11 -1.83 11.82
CA ILE A 75 -6.44 -2.88 12.58
C ILE A 75 -7.42 -3.58 13.54
N ASP A 76 -7.05 -4.79 13.96
CA ASP A 76 -7.79 -5.52 14.95
C ASP A 76 -7.53 -4.97 16.35
N LYS A 77 -8.55 -5.05 17.21
CA LYS A 77 -8.45 -4.63 18.60
C LYS A 77 -7.37 -5.44 19.34
N GLY A 78 -6.60 -4.75 20.17
CA GLY A 78 -5.65 -5.41 21.08
C GLY A 78 -4.27 -5.69 20.47
N VAL A 79 -4.01 -5.24 19.25
CA VAL A 79 -2.70 -5.45 18.61
C VAL A 79 -1.76 -4.29 18.87
N ASN A 80 -0.46 -4.55 18.73
CA ASN A 80 0.56 -3.51 18.89
C ASN A 80 0.71 -2.74 17.56
N ILE A 81 0.33 -1.47 17.58
CA ILE A 81 0.31 -0.63 16.37
C ILE A 81 1.70 -0.47 15.76
N CYS A 82 2.71 -0.23 16.59
CA CYS A 82 4.08 -0.04 16.08
C CYS A 82 4.63 -1.31 15.45
N ALA A 83 4.37 -2.47 16.04
CA ALA A 83 4.81 -3.74 15.49
C ALA A 83 4.14 -4.03 14.15
N ILE A 84 2.83 -3.78 14.05
CA ILE A 84 2.08 -3.96 12.81
C ILE A 84 2.60 -2.99 11.74
N GLY A 85 2.76 -1.72 12.09
CA GLY A 85 3.26 -0.72 11.16
C GLY A 85 4.62 -1.10 10.58
N ASN A 86 5.53 -1.53 11.41
CA ASN A 86 6.86 -1.97 10.96
C ASN A 86 6.79 -3.21 10.08
N SER A 87 5.93 -4.18 10.39
CA SER A 87 5.70 -5.34 9.54
C SER A 87 5.19 -4.95 8.18
N ILE A 88 4.20 -4.06 8.13
CA ILE A 88 3.62 -3.58 6.86
C ILE A 88 4.68 -2.89 6.02
N ILE A 89 5.45 -1.99 6.61
CA ILE A 89 6.50 -1.25 5.88
C ILE A 89 7.48 -2.24 5.25
N SER A 90 7.94 -3.23 6.02
CA SER A 90 8.90 -4.23 5.53
C SER A 90 8.31 -5.09 4.41
N GLU A 91 7.08 -5.59 4.61
CA GLU A 91 6.43 -6.46 3.64
C GLU A 91 6.11 -5.72 2.33
N VAL A 92 5.57 -4.52 2.42
CA VAL A 92 5.21 -3.73 1.24
C VAL A 92 6.46 -3.39 0.44
N ARG A 93 7.53 -2.92 1.10
CA ARG A 93 8.79 -2.61 0.41
C ARG A 93 9.35 -3.85 -0.27
N TYR A 94 9.35 -4.98 0.43
CA TYR A 94 9.85 -6.24 -0.11
C TYR A 94 9.10 -6.66 -1.37
N PHE A 95 7.76 -6.71 -1.30
CA PHE A 95 6.96 -7.18 -2.43
C PHE A 95 6.99 -6.22 -3.61
N VAL A 96 6.99 -4.91 -3.37
CA VAL A 96 7.10 -3.93 -4.44
C VAL A 96 8.43 -4.06 -5.17
N THR A 97 9.53 -4.12 -4.43
CA THR A 97 10.86 -4.23 -5.02
C THR A 97 11.04 -5.55 -5.75
N LYS A 98 10.60 -6.65 -5.14
CA LYS A 98 10.73 -7.99 -5.74
C LYS A 98 9.92 -8.11 -7.03
N SER A 99 8.71 -7.59 -7.04
CA SER A 99 7.79 -7.77 -8.18
C SER A 99 8.09 -6.82 -9.34
N THR A 100 8.54 -5.61 -9.05
CA THR A 100 8.65 -4.55 -10.07
C THR A 100 10.07 -4.03 -10.27
N GLY A 101 10.99 -4.33 -9.37
CA GLY A 101 12.33 -3.76 -9.38
C GLY A 101 12.39 -2.28 -8.98
N THR A 102 11.24 -1.71 -8.60
CA THR A 102 11.15 -0.29 -8.23
C THR A 102 11.55 -0.09 -6.77
N GLU A 103 12.33 0.96 -6.50
CA GLU A 103 12.69 1.32 -5.14
C GLU A 103 11.48 1.89 -4.40
N GLY A 104 11.12 1.26 -3.28
CA GLY A 104 10.14 1.81 -2.35
C GLY A 104 10.84 2.78 -1.41
N ARG A 105 10.87 4.07 -1.76
CA ARG A 105 11.62 5.10 -1.02
C ARG A 105 11.04 5.32 0.36
N ALA A 106 9.72 5.37 0.47
CA ALA A 106 9.03 5.52 1.75
C ALA A 106 7.71 4.76 1.70
N VAL A 107 7.37 4.09 2.80
CA VAL A 107 6.07 3.48 2.99
C VAL A 107 5.50 4.03 4.29
N ASN A 108 4.40 4.76 4.19
CA ASN A 108 3.74 5.38 5.33
C ASN A 108 2.45 4.65 5.63
N VAL A 109 2.23 4.34 6.91
CA VAL A 109 1.06 3.60 7.34
C VAL A 109 0.18 4.51 8.20
N PHE A 110 -1.06 4.69 7.78
CA PHE A 110 -2.07 5.46 8.50
C PHE A 110 -3.10 4.48 9.07
N VAL A 111 -3.19 4.41 10.39
CA VAL A 111 -4.18 3.58 11.07
C VAL A 111 -5.42 4.44 11.26
N ASP A 112 -6.39 4.26 10.38
CA ASP A 112 -7.58 5.11 10.35
C ASP A 112 -8.65 4.68 11.35
N SER A 113 -8.66 3.41 11.71
CA SER A 113 -9.66 2.88 12.66
C SER A 113 -9.18 1.57 13.26
N ILE A 114 -9.84 1.19 14.34
CA ILE A 114 -9.62 -0.07 15.03
C ILE A 114 -10.97 -0.78 15.18
N THR A 115 -10.98 -2.10 15.02
CA THR A 115 -12.21 -2.87 15.20
C THR A 115 -12.60 -2.90 16.68
N THR A 116 -13.87 -2.84 16.96
CA THR A 116 -14.38 -2.89 18.35
C THR A 116 -15.04 -4.26 18.68
#